data_71890ba78ce2195fa68f15c920e2498c
#
_entry.id   71890ba78ce2195fa68f15c920e2498c
#
_cell.length_a   1.000
_cell.length_b   1.000
_cell.length_c   1.000
_cell.angle_alpha   90.00
_cell.angle_beta   90.00
_cell.angle_gamma   90.00
#
_symmetry.space_group_name_H-M   'P 1'
#
loop_
_entity.id
_entity.type
_entity.pdbx_description
1 polymer ?
#
loop_
_entity_poly.entity_id
_entity_poly.type
_entity_poly.pdbx_seq_one_letter_code
_entity_poly.pdbx_strand_id
1 'polypeptide(L)'
;MSPQENKALVRRFYEEIDKGNLDAMDELVAEDYIDHNPPPFPFAPGREGLKQSCNLFWEATPGYHRIEDQIAEDDKVVTRLTSFGKHVGDLPGAPRTNNDMEMTSITIHRIVDGKLAEKWSEKDMIRLLQQIGIMPPLK
;
A
#
# COMPACT_ATOMS: atom_id res chain seq x y z
N MET A 1 17.19 -14.79 -3.58
CA MET A 1 16.01 -15.03 -4.44
C MET A 1 16.25 -14.40 -5.81
N SER A 2 15.66 -14.98 -6.83
CA SER A 2 15.73 -14.44 -8.19
C SER A 2 14.85 -13.19 -8.33
N PRO A 3 15.08 -12.36 -9.35
CA PRO A 3 14.17 -11.24 -9.64
C PRO A 3 12.71 -11.68 -9.83
N GLN A 4 12.50 -12.84 -10.44
CA GLN A 4 11.15 -13.38 -10.64
C GLN A 4 10.48 -13.78 -9.34
N GLU A 5 11.24 -14.39 -8.44
CA GLU A 5 10.73 -14.74 -7.10
C GLU A 5 10.44 -13.50 -6.26
N ASN A 6 11.27 -12.48 -6.37
CA ASN A 6 11.06 -11.19 -5.69
C ASN A 6 9.79 -10.49 -6.20
N LYS A 7 9.56 -10.48 -7.52
CA LYS A 7 8.30 -9.95 -8.09
C LYS A 7 7.10 -10.72 -7.58
N ALA A 8 7.18 -12.05 -7.51
CA ALA A 8 6.09 -12.91 -7.03
C ALA A 8 5.78 -12.63 -5.56
N LEU A 9 6.81 -12.38 -4.74
CA LEU A 9 6.63 -12.04 -3.33
C LEU A 9 5.83 -10.72 -3.17
N VAL A 10 6.19 -9.69 -3.91
CA VAL A 10 5.47 -8.41 -3.88
C VAL A 10 4.04 -8.58 -4.37
N ARG A 11 3.83 -9.35 -5.43
CA ARG A 11 2.49 -9.64 -5.96
C ARG A 11 1.64 -10.34 -4.89
N ARG A 12 2.18 -11.35 -4.23
CA ARG A 12 1.49 -12.07 -3.15
C ARG A 12 1.15 -11.13 -1.99
N PHE A 13 2.03 -10.21 -1.65
CA PHE A 13 1.79 -9.21 -0.62
C PHE A 13 0.51 -8.41 -0.90
N TYR A 14 0.36 -7.87 -2.10
CA TYR A 14 -0.84 -7.10 -2.47
C TYR A 14 -2.08 -7.98 -2.54
N GLU A 15 -1.97 -9.20 -3.02
CA GLU A 15 -3.09 -10.15 -3.07
C GLU A 15 -3.61 -10.46 -1.67
N GLU A 16 -2.73 -10.65 -0.69
CA GLU A 16 -3.14 -10.93 0.69
C GLU A 16 -3.79 -9.69 1.35
N ILE A 17 -3.29 -8.51 1.06
CA ILE A 17 -3.93 -7.26 1.50
C ILE A 17 -5.36 -7.19 0.93
N ASP A 18 -5.52 -7.47 -0.35
CA ASP A 18 -6.81 -7.38 -1.04
C ASP A 18 -7.84 -8.39 -0.52
N LYS A 19 -7.37 -9.48 0.08
CA LYS A 19 -8.22 -10.47 0.76
C LYS A 19 -8.52 -10.11 2.21
N GLY A 20 -7.87 -9.07 2.76
CA GLY A 20 -7.96 -8.75 4.17
C GLY A 20 -7.19 -9.71 5.07
N ASN A 21 -6.31 -10.54 4.51
CA ASN A 21 -5.52 -11.53 5.26
C ASN A 21 -4.24 -10.91 5.80
N LEU A 22 -4.37 -10.10 6.86
CA LEU A 22 -3.23 -9.39 7.45
C LEU A 22 -2.28 -10.31 8.21
N ASP A 23 -2.71 -11.50 8.60
CA ASP A 23 -1.84 -12.49 9.26
C ASP A 23 -0.72 -12.96 8.33
N ALA A 24 -0.92 -12.91 7.01
CA ALA A 24 0.12 -13.22 6.04
C ALA A 24 1.34 -12.30 6.14
N MET A 25 1.21 -11.12 6.73
CA MET A 25 2.32 -10.18 6.93
C MET A 25 3.42 -10.78 7.81
N ASP A 26 3.07 -11.68 8.73
CA ASP A 26 4.05 -12.33 9.60
C ASP A 26 5.06 -13.16 8.80
N GLU A 27 4.62 -13.72 7.68
CA GLU A 27 5.46 -14.50 6.76
C GLU A 27 6.14 -13.62 5.71
N LEU A 28 5.43 -12.63 5.17
CA LEU A 28 5.85 -11.88 4.00
C LEU A 28 6.71 -10.65 4.32
N VAL A 29 6.61 -10.13 5.53
CA VAL A 29 7.21 -8.84 5.92
C VAL A 29 8.15 -9.01 7.10
N ALA A 30 9.31 -8.36 7.04
CA ALA A 30 10.26 -8.37 8.15
C ALA A 30 9.67 -7.65 9.36
N GLU A 31 10.00 -8.12 10.56
CA GLU A 31 9.52 -7.52 11.80
C GLU A 31 9.95 -6.06 11.93
N ASP A 32 11.17 -5.74 11.50
CA ASP A 32 11.75 -4.40 11.52
C ASP A 32 11.56 -3.63 10.20
N TYR A 33 10.51 -3.95 9.46
CA TYR A 33 10.15 -3.30 8.21
C TYR A 33 10.11 -1.77 8.33
N ILE A 34 10.61 -1.08 7.31
CA ILE A 34 10.65 0.38 7.26
C ILE A 34 9.85 0.89 6.06
N ASP A 35 8.85 1.71 6.32
CA ASP A 35 8.16 2.49 5.29
C ASP A 35 8.73 3.91 5.31
N HIS A 36 9.41 4.30 4.24
CA HIS A 36 10.04 5.62 4.13
C HIS A 36 9.03 6.73 3.80
N ASN A 37 7.84 6.37 3.35
CA ASN A 37 6.78 7.30 2.98
C ASN A 37 5.46 6.88 3.64
N PRO A 38 5.42 6.80 4.99
CA PRO A 38 4.23 6.29 5.68
C PRO A 38 3.06 7.26 5.55
N PRO A 39 1.80 6.76 5.65
CA PRO A 39 0.66 7.62 5.80
C PRO A 39 0.83 8.56 6.99
N PRO A 40 0.24 9.77 6.97
CA PRO A 40 0.44 10.77 8.04
C PRO A 40 -0.41 10.47 9.28
N PHE A 41 -0.39 9.23 9.76
CA PHE A 41 -1.13 8.78 10.93
C PHE A 41 -0.16 8.14 11.94
N PRO A 42 -0.50 8.13 13.23
CA PRO A 42 0.42 7.66 14.27
C PRO A 42 0.44 6.12 14.38
N PHE A 43 0.99 5.45 13.37
CA PHE A 43 1.18 4.01 13.40
C PHE A 43 2.47 3.62 14.13
N ALA A 44 2.49 2.42 14.71
CA ALA A 44 3.69 1.85 15.33
C ALA A 44 4.80 1.65 14.28
N PRO A 45 6.08 1.60 14.67
CA PRO A 45 7.16 1.24 13.75
C PRO A 45 7.08 -0.23 13.35
N GLY A 46 7.74 -0.58 12.26
CA GLY A 46 7.91 -1.96 11.82
C GLY A 46 6.66 -2.58 11.21
N ARG A 47 6.67 -3.90 11.19
CA ARG A 47 5.57 -4.72 10.64
C ARG A 47 4.23 -4.43 11.32
N GLU A 48 4.24 -4.18 12.62
CA GLU A 48 3.02 -3.87 13.36
C GLU A 48 2.33 -2.63 12.82
N GLY A 49 3.08 -1.56 12.54
CA GLY A 49 2.54 -0.35 11.94
C GLY A 49 1.97 -0.59 10.54
N LEU A 50 2.61 -1.45 9.77
CA LEU A 50 2.08 -1.84 8.46
C LEU A 50 0.73 -2.55 8.60
N LYS A 51 0.59 -3.45 9.56
CA LYS A 51 -0.68 -4.12 9.83
C LYS A 51 -1.76 -3.12 10.23
N GLN A 52 -1.43 -2.17 11.11
CA GLN A 52 -2.36 -1.13 11.53
C GLN A 52 -2.83 -0.29 10.34
N SER A 53 -1.91 0.10 9.48
CA SER A 53 -2.20 0.87 8.27
C SER A 53 -3.11 0.08 7.31
N CYS A 54 -2.76 -1.17 7.03
CA CYS A 54 -3.56 -2.03 6.15
C CYS A 54 -4.96 -2.25 6.70
N ASN A 55 -5.09 -2.44 8.00
CA ASN A 55 -6.40 -2.60 8.64
C ASN A 55 -7.27 -1.36 8.51
N LEU A 56 -6.68 -0.18 8.76
CA LEU A 56 -7.40 1.09 8.64
C LEU A 56 -7.96 1.26 7.22
N PHE A 57 -7.11 1.08 6.20
CA PHE A 57 -7.52 1.26 4.81
C PHE A 57 -8.44 0.13 4.33
N TRP A 58 -8.27 -1.09 4.83
CA TRP A 58 -9.19 -2.19 4.55
C TRP A 58 -10.61 -1.89 5.02
N GLU A 59 -10.75 -1.31 6.21
CA GLU A 59 -12.05 -0.94 6.77
C GLU A 59 -12.63 0.33 6.15
N ALA A 60 -11.81 1.36 5.96
CA ALA A 60 -12.27 2.67 5.50
C ALA A 60 -12.44 2.75 3.98
N THR A 61 -11.59 2.07 3.23
CA THR A 61 -11.54 2.15 1.77
C THR A 61 -11.35 0.78 1.13
N PRO A 62 -12.26 -0.17 1.39
CA PRO A 62 -12.13 -1.52 0.83
C PRO A 62 -12.09 -1.49 -0.70
N GLY A 63 -11.27 -2.35 -1.26
CA GLY A 63 -11.07 -2.43 -2.70
C GLY A 63 -9.94 -3.38 -3.05
N TYR A 64 -9.20 -3.06 -4.08
CA TYR A 64 -8.13 -3.93 -4.56
C TYR A 64 -7.03 -3.14 -5.25
N HIS A 65 -5.89 -3.81 -5.46
CA HIS A 65 -4.75 -3.28 -6.20
C HIS A 65 -4.63 -3.98 -7.55
N ARG A 66 -4.34 -3.21 -8.58
CA ARG A 66 -3.98 -3.77 -9.89
C ARG A 66 -2.52 -3.43 -10.17
N ILE A 67 -1.70 -4.46 -10.32
CA ILE A 67 -0.30 -4.29 -10.69
C ILE A 67 -0.24 -4.06 -12.20
N GLU A 68 0.21 -2.86 -12.58
CA GLU A 68 0.32 -2.47 -13.98
C GLU A 68 1.63 -2.98 -14.58
N ASP A 69 2.73 -2.92 -13.80
CA ASP A 69 4.07 -3.25 -14.27
C ASP A 69 4.98 -3.53 -13.08
N GLN A 70 5.97 -4.39 -13.27
CA GLN A 70 7.01 -4.69 -12.28
C GLN A 70 8.36 -4.81 -12.94
N ILE A 71 9.36 -4.19 -12.33
CA ILE A 71 10.77 -4.29 -12.72
C ILE A 71 11.54 -4.70 -11.48
N ALA A 72 12.42 -5.69 -11.61
CA ALA A 72 13.23 -6.15 -10.48
C ALA A 72 14.70 -6.27 -10.89
N GLU A 73 15.57 -5.81 -10.00
CA GLU A 73 17.02 -5.90 -10.13
C GLU A 73 17.63 -6.07 -8.75
N ASP A 74 18.57 -6.99 -8.58
CA ASP A 74 19.19 -7.30 -7.29
C ASP A 74 18.13 -7.65 -6.23
N ASP A 75 18.08 -6.92 -5.12
CA ASP A 75 17.16 -7.15 -4.01
C ASP A 75 15.94 -6.22 -4.04
N LYS A 76 15.72 -5.48 -5.13
CA LYS A 76 14.66 -4.48 -5.24
C LYS A 76 13.64 -4.82 -6.31
N VAL A 77 12.39 -4.48 -6.01
CA VAL A 77 11.27 -4.59 -6.97
C VAL A 77 10.58 -3.24 -7.06
N VAL A 78 10.48 -2.73 -8.27
CA VAL A 78 9.69 -1.54 -8.59
C VAL A 78 8.34 -2.01 -9.10
N THR A 79 7.26 -1.52 -8.51
CA THR A 79 5.89 -1.89 -8.89
C THR A 79 5.09 -0.63 -9.17
N ARG A 80 4.52 -0.55 -10.35
CA ARG A 80 3.56 0.48 -10.72
C ARG A 80 2.16 -0.07 -10.49
N LEU A 81 1.38 0.60 -9.64
CA LEU A 81 0.07 0.12 -9.20
C LEU A 81 -1.03 1.13 -9.49
N THR A 82 -2.24 0.61 -9.60
CA THR A 82 -3.46 1.38 -9.41
C THR A 82 -4.24 0.76 -8.25
N SER A 83 -4.59 1.57 -7.27
CA SER A 83 -5.41 1.16 -6.13
C SER A 83 -6.82 1.62 -6.34
N PHE A 84 -7.78 0.73 -6.15
CA PHE A 84 -9.22 1.02 -6.27
C PHE A 84 -9.87 0.79 -4.91
N GLY A 85 -10.85 1.63 -4.57
CA GLY A 85 -11.59 1.45 -3.33
C GLY A 85 -12.83 2.33 -3.31
N LYS A 86 -13.59 2.20 -2.24
CA LYS A 86 -14.74 3.06 -1.97
C LYS A 86 -14.61 3.62 -0.56
N HIS A 87 -14.75 4.92 -0.42
CA HIS A 87 -14.60 5.63 0.86
C HIS A 87 -15.85 5.45 1.72
N VAL A 88 -15.97 4.28 2.35
CA VAL A 88 -17.16 3.90 3.14
C VAL A 88 -17.00 4.09 4.64
N GLY A 89 -15.75 4.24 5.12
CA GLY A 89 -15.44 4.47 6.54
C GLY A 89 -14.67 5.76 6.73
N ASP A 90 -14.72 6.30 7.93
CA ASP A 90 -14.00 7.54 8.25
C ASP A 90 -12.50 7.29 8.32
N LEU A 91 -11.73 8.18 7.70
CA LEU A 91 -10.29 8.31 7.91
C LEU A 91 -10.04 9.53 8.80
N PRO A 92 -8.94 9.59 9.58
CA PRO A 92 -8.61 10.78 10.35
C PRO A 92 -8.57 12.03 9.46
N GLY A 93 -9.41 13.03 9.78
CA GLY A 93 -9.53 14.25 8.98
C GLY A 93 -10.32 14.11 7.68
N ALA A 94 -10.85 12.93 7.38
CA ALA A 94 -11.58 12.66 6.14
C ALA A 94 -12.82 11.80 6.41
N PRO A 95 -13.95 12.39 6.82
CA PRO A 95 -15.21 11.67 6.99
C PRO A 95 -15.60 10.97 5.68
N ARG A 96 -16.22 9.80 5.80
CA ARG A 96 -16.64 9.00 4.65
C ARG A 96 -17.50 9.81 3.68
N THR A 97 -17.25 9.61 2.39
CA THR A 97 -17.97 10.29 1.31
C THR A 97 -18.83 9.33 0.49
N ASN A 98 -18.60 8.03 0.61
CA ASN A 98 -19.14 6.97 -0.25
C ASN A 98 -18.71 7.11 -1.72
N ASN A 99 -17.68 7.91 -1.99
CA ASN A 99 -17.14 8.08 -3.33
C ASN A 99 -16.21 6.93 -3.70
N ASP A 100 -16.20 6.60 -4.98
CA ASP A 100 -15.20 5.70 -5.52
C ASP A 100 -13.84 6.41 -5.54
N MET A 101 -12.78 5.65 -5.27
CA MET A 101 -11.42 6.14 -5.21
C MET A 101 -10.53 5.35 -6.16
N GLU A 102 -9.65 6.06 -6.85
CA GLU A 102 -8.64 5.47 -7.70
C GLU A 102 -7.34 6.24 -7.51
N MET A 103 -6.27 5.53 -7.17
CA MET A 103 -4.98 6.15 -6.92
C MET A 103 -3.87 5.38 -7.63
N THR A 104 -3.09 6.09 -8.44
CA THR A 104 -1.87 5.53 -9.01
C THR A 104 -0.70 5.74 -8.07
N SER A 105 0.22 4.78 -8.06
CA SER A 105 1.43 4.86 -7.26
C SER A 105 2.55 4.05 -7.88
N ILE A 106 3.78 4.40 -7.49
CA ILE A 106 4.98 3.63 -7.80
C ILE A 106 5.65 3.31 -6.49
N THR A 107 5.91 2.04 -6.24
CA THR A 107 6.57 1.57 -5.02
C THR A 107 7.89 0.89 -5.37
N ILE A 108 8.85 1.00 -4.46
CA ILE A 108 10.08 0.23 -4.49
C ILE A 108 10.13 -0.56 -3.19
N HIS A 109 10.23 -1.88 -3.29
CA HIS A 109 10.46 -2.75 -2.13
C HIS A 109 11.87 -3.32 -2.18
N ARG A 110 12.56 -3.32 -1.03
CA ARG A 110 13.78 -4.08 -0.85
C ARG A 110 13.46 -5.36 -0.10
N ILE A 111 14.02 -6.47 -0.56
CA ILE A 111 13.75 -7.81 -0.03
C ILE A 111 15.02 -8.35 0.63
N VAL A 112 14.89 -8.85 1.85
CA VAL A 112 15.96 -9.46 2.62
C VAL A 112 15.46 -10.78 3.20
N ASP A 113 16.22 -11.85 2.99
CA ASP A 113 15.89 -13.19 3.50
C ASP A 113 14.44 -13.63 3.15
N GLY A 114 14.02 -13.31 1.93
CA GLY A 114 12.69 -13.69 1.45
C GLY A 114 11.53 -12.89 2.03
N LYS A 115 11.80 -11.73 2.64
CA LYS A 115 10.78 -10.86 3.23
C LYS A 115 10.93 -9.43 2.78
N LEU A 116 9.82 -8.71 2.74
CA LEU A 116 9.82 -7.27 2.47
C LEU A 116 10.42 -6.54 3.68
N ALA A 117 11.54 -5.85 3.45
CA ALA A 117 12.30 -5.17 4.52
C ALA A 117 12.11 -3.66 4.51
N GLU A 118 11.98 -3.05 3.34
CA GLU A 118 11.83 -1.60 3.19
C GLU A 118 10.94 -1.26 2.02
N LYS A 119 10.27 -0.12 2.11
CA LYS A 119 9.47 0.41 1.03
C LYS A 119 9.67 1.92 0.87
N TRP A 120 9.81 2.35 -0.37
CA TRP A 120 9.69 3.75 -0.80
C TRP A 120 8.48 3.83 -1.72
N SER A 121 7.70 4.91 -1.66
CA SER A 121 6.54 5.06 -2.52
C SER A 121 6.26 6.51 -2.85
N GLU A 122 5.77 6.72 -4.08
CA GLU A 122 5.19 7.97 -4.54
C GLU A 122 3.77 7.70 -4.99
N LYS A 123 2.83 8.51 -4.51
CA LYS A 123 1.40 8.32 -4.71
C LYS A 123 0.78 9.60 -5.25
N ASP A 124 -0.20 9.47 -6.11
CA ASP A 124 -0.97 10.62 -6.60
C ASP A 124 -2.00 11.06 -5.54
N MET A 125 -1.50 11.67 -4.47
CA MET A 125 -2.32 12.10 -3.34
C MET A 125 -3.23 13.27 -3.67
N ILE A 126 -2.81 14.18 -4.57
CA ILE A 126 -3.65 15.32 -4.97
C ILE A 126 -4.94 14.81 -5.59
N ARG A 127 -4.84 13.87 -6.51
CA ARG A 127 -6.01 13.29 -7.19
C ARG A 127 -6.90 12.55 -6.20
N LEU A 128 -6.32 11.80 -5.28
CA LEU A 128 -7.06 11.11 -4.23
C LEU A 128 -7.84 12.10 -3.36
N LEU A 129 -7.18 13.14 -2.87
CA LEU A 129 -7.80 14.15 -2.01
C LEU A 129 -8.92 14.91 -2.72
N GLN A 130 -8.80 15.13 -4.04
CA GLN A 130 -9.88 15.70 -4.84
C GLN A 130 -11.10 14.76 -4.90
N GLN A 131 -10.87 13.46 -5.08
CA GLN A 131 -11.93 12.46 -5.18
C GLN A 131 -12.76 12.36 -3.90
N ILE A 132 -12.12 12.51 -2.73
CA ILE A 132 -12.80 12.43 -1.43
C ILE A 132 -13.20 13.80 -0.89
N GLY A 133 -13.04 14.86 -1.69
CA GLY A 133 -13.57 16.19 -1.36
C GLY A 133 -12.77 16.99 -0.34
N ILE A 134 -11.56 16.56 0.04
CA ILE A 134 -10.69 17.33 0.93
C ILE A 134 -10.03 18.48 0.19
N MET A 135 -9.70 18.28 -1.06
CA MET A 135 -9.07 19.29 -1.92
C MET A 135 -9.99 19.58 -3.11
N PRO A 136 -10.26 20.87 -3.43
CA PRO A 136 -11.08 21.20 -4.59
C PRO A 136 -10.31 20.91 -5.89
N PRO A 137 -11.02 20.68 -7.01
CA PRO A 137 -10.39 20.55 -8.31
C PRO A 137 -9.58 21.78 -8.66
N LEU A 138 -8.41 21.59 -9.28
CA LEU A 138 -7.62 22.69 -9.82
C LEU A 138 -8.31 23.26 -11.05
N LYS A 139 -8.30 24.57 -11.17
CA LYS A 139 -8.90 25.28 -12.31
C LYS A 139 -7.84 25.67 -13.33
#